data_ffd79fc045aeac2e5e392825424097a3
#
_entry.id   ffd79fc045aeac2e5e392825424097a3
#
_cell.length_a   1.000
_cell.length_b   1.000
_cell.length_c   1.000
_cell.angle_alpha   90.00
_cell.angle_beta   90.00
_cell.angle_gamma   90.00
#
_symmetry.space_group_name_H-M   'P 1'
#
loop_
_entity.id
_entity.type
_entity.pdbx_description
1 polymer ?
#
loop_
_entity_poly.entity_id
_entity_poly.type
_entity_poly.pdbx_seq_one_letter_code
_entity_poly.pdbx_strand_id
1 'polypeptide(L)'
;GYGFVQGVDAAAKELNINVDLNYVYGGQFYGDADITAKMDTWYQGGTQIVFACGGGIYTSAAEAANKVGGKVIGVDTDQKPVIDKKYGDGITVTSAMKGLAPTTKDTLKDIILNDNWKNYAGKIVNLGLVSGSDPTLNYVQIPMESTQWAEGKFTQNDYKALVKAMFDGTVKVSNDTKAMPTTTNVTVSDQGNIKG
;
A
#
# COMPACT_ATOMS: atom_id res chain seq x y z
N GLY A 1 -1.73 -6.34 2.04
CA GLY A 1 -0.85 -7.19 1.23
C GLY A 1 -1.57 -7.77 0.02
N TYR A 2 -2.72 -8.42 0.20
CA TYR A 2 -3.46 -9.04 -0.92
C TYR A 2 -4.01 -7.99 -1.92
N GLY A 3 -4.37 -6.81 -1.46
CA GLY A 3 -4.72 -5.70 -2.35
C GLY A 3 -3.55 -5.25 -3.21
N PHE A 4 -2.34 -5.23 -2.65
CA PHE A 4 -1.12 -4.93 -3.39
C PHE A 4 -0.84 -5.97 -4.48
N VAL A 5 -0.97 -7.27 -4.17
CA VAL A 5 -0.83 -8.36 -5.15
C VAL A 5 -1.79 -8.18 -6.31
N GLN A 6 -3.07 -7.89 -6.03
CA GLN A 6 -4.09 -7.64 -7.06
C GLN A 6 -3.73 -6.43 -7.94
N GLY A 7 -3.26 -5.34 -7.32
CA GLY A 7 -2.85 -4.13 -8.05
C GLY A 7 -1.65 -4.36 -8.96
N VAL A 8 -0.64 -5.10 -8.48
CA VAL A 8 0.55 -5.46 -9.29
C VAL A 8 0.14 -6.33 -10.47
N ASP A 9 -0.73 -7.33 -10.28
CA ASP A 9 -1.20 -8.20 -11.37
C ASP A 9 -1.99 -7.42 -12.43
N ALA A 10 -2.88 -6.50 -11.98
CA ALA A 10 -3.62 -5.65 -12.90
C ALA A 10 -2.70 -4.76 -13.75
N ALA A 11 -1.71 -4.12 -13.12
CA ALA A 11 -0.73 -3.29 -13.80
C ALA A 11 0.18 -4.12 -14.73
N ALA A 12 0.65 -5.28 -14.28
CA ALA A 12 1.47 -6.18 -15.08
C ALA A 12 0.72 -6.65 -16.35
N LYS A 13 -0.55 -6.96 -16.21
CA LYS A 13 -1.43 -7.33 -17.33
C LYS A 13 -1.64 -6.17 -18.31
N GLU A 14 -1.90 -4.97 -17.83
CA GLU A 14 -2.05 -3.78 -18.67
C GLU A 14 -0.78 -3.47 -19.45
N LEU A 15 0.38 -3.60 -18.79
CA LEU A 15 1.70 -3.36 -19.39
C LEU A 15 2.20 -4.54 -20.21
N ASN A 16 1.50 -5.68 -20.22
CA ASN A 16 1.90 -6.94 -20.87
C ASN A 16 3.31 -7.40 -20.47
N ILE A 17 3.58 -7.38 -19.17
CA ILE A 17 4.83 -7.85 -18.55
C ILE A 17 4.54 -8.94 -17.52
N ASN A 18 5.58 -9.72 -17.17
CA ASN A 18 5.53 -10.62 -16.02
C ASN A 18 6.30 -10.01 -14.84
N VAL A 19 5.82 -10.26 -13.63
CA VAL A 19 6.42 -9.75 -12.39
C VAL A 19 6.58 -10.90 -11.39
N ASP A 20 7.76 -11.02 -10.79
CA ASP A 20 7.98 -11.88 -9.63
C ASP A 20 7.75 -11.09 -8.36
N LEU A 21 6.90 -11.60 -7.47
CA LEU A 21 6.51 -10.95 -6.23
C LEU A 21 6.80 -11.87 -5.04
N ASN A 22 7.75 -11.46 -4.21
CA ASN A 22 7.96 -12.11 -2.92
C ASN A 22 6.92 -11.62 -1.90
N TYR A 23 6.32 -12.54 -1.18
CA TYR A 23 5.34 -12.25 -0.13
C TYR A 23 5.76 -12.94 1.17
N VAL A 24 5.76 -12.20 2.28
CA VAL A 24 6.08 -12.74 3.59
C VAL A 24 5.31 -12.00 4.67
N TYR A 25 4.91 -12.68 5.71
CA TYR A 25 4.29 -12.08 6.88
C TYR A 25 5.34 -11.78 7.95
N GLY A 26 5.49 -10.51 8.32
CA GLY A 26 6.48 -10.07 9.30
C GLY A 26 6.11 -10.36 10.76
N GLY A 27 4.84 -10.62 11.05
CA GLY A 27 4.36 -10.98 12.40
C GLY A 27 4.27 -9.82 13.39
N GLN A 28 4.63 -8.59 12.99
CA GLN A 28 4.69 -7.42 13.86
C GLN A 28 4.63 -6.11 13.08
N PHE A 29 4.51 -4.98 13.78
CA PHE A 29 4.39 -3.64 13.19
C PHE A 29 5.67 -2.79 13.31
N TYR A 30 6.80 -3.37 13.65
CA TYR A 30 8.10 -2.71 13.77
C TYR A 30 9.20 -3.55 13.11
N GLY A 31 10.29 -2.91 12.71
CA GLY A 31 11.45 -3.60 12.15
C GLY A 31 12.32 -4.21 13.24
N ASP A 32 13.02 -5.30 12.88
CA ASP A 32 14.05 -5.93 13.72
C ASP A 32 15.11 -6.64 12.85
N ALA A 33 16.05 -7.30 13.50
CA ALA A 33 17.18 -7.95 12.82
C ALA A 33 16.73 -9.07 11.86
N ASP A 34 15.71 -9.86 12.22
CA ASP A 34 15.23 -10.97 11.39
C ASP A 34 14.56 -10.44 10.12
N ILE A 35 13.71 -9.40 10.28
CA ILE A 35 13.07 -8.75 9.15
C ILE A 35 14.09 -8.05 8.26
N THR A 36 15.09 -7.37 8.85
CA THR A 36 16.17 -6.73 8.09
C THR A 36 16.98 -7.76 7.29
N ALA A 37 17.36 -8.89 7.89
CA ALA A 37 18.07 -9.96 7.20
C ALA A 37 17.26 -10.55 6.03
N LYS A 38 15.93 -10.70 6.21
CA LYS A 38 15.04 -11.13 5.14
C LYS A 38 14.99 -10.12 4.00
N MET A 39 14.88 -8.83 4.31
CA MET A 39 14.88 -7.76 3.32
C MET A 39 16.22 -7.63 2.60
N ASP A 40 17.33 -7.77 3.32
CA ASP A 40 18.68 -7.85 2.73
C ASP A 40 18.76 -8.96 1.67
N THR A 41 18.26 -10.16 2.01
CA THR A 41 18.20 -11.29 1.08
C THR A 41 17.38 -10.97 -0.18
N TRP A 42 16.22 -10.32 -0.01
CA TRP A 42 15.37 -9.96 -1.13
C TRP A 42 16.03 -8.95 -2.07
N TYR A 43 16.58 -7.85 -1.52
CA TYR A 43 17.23 -6.82 -2.33
C TYR A 43 18.51 -7.35 -3.01
N GLN A 44 19.31 -8.17 -2.33
CA GLN A 44 20.47 -8.84 -2.95
C GLN A 44 20.05 -9.82 -4.05
N GLY A 45 18.87 -10.43 -3.92
CA GLY A 45 18.26 -11.31 -4.93
C GLY A 45 17.60 -10.56 -6.09
N GLY A 46 17.68 -9.22 -6.15
CA GLY A 46 17.16 -8.42 -7.27
C GLY A 46 15.79 -7.77 -7.04
N THR A 47 15.21 -7.87 -5.83
CA THR A 47 13.99 -7.12 -5.50
C THR A 47 14.26 -5.62 -5.65
N GLN A 48 13.45 -4.93 -6.42
CA GLN A 48 13.62 -3.50 -6.70
C GLN A 48 12.90 -2.62 -5.69
N ILE A 49 11.74 -3.08 -5.21
CA ILE A 49 10.87 -2.30 -4.33
C ILE A 49 10.18 -3.21 -3.31
N VAL A 50 10.06 -2.78 -2.07
CA VAL A 50 9.32 -3.48 -1.01
C VAL A 50 8.16 -2.62 -0.52
N PHE A 51 6.96 -3.18 -0.51
CA PHE A 51 5.81 -2.61 0.18
C PHE A 51 5.83 -3.07 1.64
N ALA A 52 6.25 -2.18 2.52
CA ALA A 52 6.37 -2.44 3.95
C ALA A 52 5.01 -2.26 4.66
N CYS A 53 4.09 -3.22 4.47
CA CYS A 53 2.70 -3.14 4.89
C CYS A 53 2.53 -3.37 6.41
N GLY A 54 2.98 -2.42 7.24
CA GLY A 54 2.82 -2.56 8.69
C GLY A 54 3.51 -1.47 9.52
N GLY A 55 2.88 -0.30 9.69
CA GLY A 55 3.31 0.75 10.63
C GLY A 55 4.79 1.09 10.54
N GLY A 56 5.57 0.68 11.55
CA GLY A 56 7.01 0.92 11.65
C GLY A 56 7.89 -0.17 11.03
N ILE A 57 7.34 -1.22 10.41
CA ILE A 57 8.13 -2.31 9.81
C ILE A 57 9.00 -1.81 8.64
N TYR A 58 8.67 -0.66 8.06
CA TYR A 58 9.46 0.00 7.02
C TYR A 58 10.91 0.21 7.42
N THR A 59 11.22 0.32 8.71
CA THR A 59 12.58 0.57 9.18
C THR A 59 13.56 -0.51 8.71
N SER A 60 13.15 -1.78 8.74
CA SER A 60 13.93 -2.90 8.21
C SER A 60 14.03 -2.89 6.69
N ALA A 61 12.92 -2.62 5.99
CA ALA A 61 12.92 -2.56 4.54
C ALA A 61 13.76 -1.39 4.00
N ALA A 62 13.65 -0.21 4.62
CA ALA A 62 14.40 0.97 4.22
C ALA A 62 15.91 0.85 4.53
N GLU A 63 16.26 0.23 5.65
CA GLU A 63 17.66 -0.07 5.99
C GLU A 63 18.30 -0.98 4.93
N ALA A 64 17.60 -2.06 4.55
CA ALA A 64 18.08 -2.98 3.52
C ALA A 64 18.12 -2.31 2.12
N ALA A 65 17.07 -1.56 1.76
CA ALA A 65 17.00 -0.83 0.49
C ALA A 65 18.17 0.14 0.31
N ASN A 66 18.50 0.90 1.37
CA ASN A 66 19.58 1.89 1.32
C ASN A 66 20.94 1.29 0.96
N LYS A 67 21.21 0.04 1.34
CA LYS A 67 22.48 -0.66 1.07
C LYS A 67 22.73 -0.90 -0.42
N VAL A 68 21.66 -0.98 -1.23
CA VAL A 68 21.73 -1.38 -2.65
C VAL A 68 21.02 -0.40 -3.60
N GLY A 69 20.53 0.73 -3.10
CA GLY A 69 19.76 1.68 -3.91
C GLY A 69 18.35 1.21 -4.25
N GLY A 70 17.81 0.29 -3.46
CA GLY A 70 16.43 -0.18 -3.59
C GLY A 70 15.40 0.86 -3.17
N LYS A 71 14.11 0.53 -3.33
CA LYS A 71 12.99 1.43 -3.05
C LYS A 71 12.01 0.81 -2.05
N VAL A 72 11.25 1.68 -1.38
CA VAL A 72 10.18 1.24 -0.46
C VAL A 72 8.87 1.97 -0.74
N ILE A 73 7.76 1.31 -0.38
CA ILE A 73 6.44 1.92 -0.27
C ILE A 73 6.06 1.91 1.20
N GLY A 74 5.73 3.10 1.73
CA GLY A 74 5.28 3.27 3.11
C GLY A 74 3.78 3.00 3.30
N VAL A 75 3.30 3.19 4.54
CA VAL A 75 1.90 2.94 4.91
C VAL A 75 1.36 3.98 5.88
N ASP A 76 0.05 3.95 6.08
CA ASP A 76 -0.73 4.68 7.09
C ASP A 76 -0.79 6.18 6.86
N THR A 77 0.35 6.84 6.84
CA THR A 77 0.53 8.27 6.55
C THR A 77 1.57 8.43 5.44
N ASP A 78 1.83 9.65 4.98
CA ASP A 78 3.00 9.89 4.13
C ASP A 78 4.28 9.68 4.95
N GLN A 79 4.93 8.54 4.74
CA GLN A 79 6.16 8.17 5.45
C GLN A 79 7.44 8.67 4.75
N LYS A 80 7.35 9.25 3.54
CA LYS A 80 8.51 9.75 2.80
C LYS A 80 9.38 10.70 3.62
N PRO A 81 8.85 11.71 4.33
CA PRO A 81 9.70 12.64 5.10
C PRO A 81 10.53 11.97 6.18
N VAL A 82 10.01 10.90 6.82
CA VAL A 82 10.72 10.21 7.89
C VAL A 82 11.67 9.14 7.35
N ILE A 83 11.29 8.45 6.28
CA ILE A 83 12.12 7.41 5.66
C ILE A 83 13.31 8.06 4.94
N ASP A 84 13.06 9.00 4.04
CA ASP A 84 14.11 9.62 3.23
C ASP A 84 15.10 10.38 4.10
N LYS A 85 14.65 11.09 5.14
CA LYS A 85 15.55 11.77 6.10
C LYS A 85 16.53 10.83 6.78
N LYS A 86 16.12 9.59 7.08
CA LYS A 86 16.93 8.65 7.84
C LYS A 86 17.76 7.71 6.97
N TYR A 87 17.21 7.26 5.85
CA TYR A 87 17.77 6.18 5.05
C TYR A 87 18.29 6.61 3.67
N GLY A 88 18.02 7.83 3.26
CA GLY A 88 18.50 8.39 2.00
C GLY A 88 17.38 8.97 1.15
N ASP A 89 17.65 10.11 0.53
CA ASP A 89 16.69 10.82 -0.30
C ASP A 89 16.27 10.00 -1.52
N GLY A 90 14.97 10.00 -1.80
CA GLY A 90 14.39 9.30 -2.94
C GLY A 90 14.22 7.78 -2.77
N ILE A 91 14.45 7.21 -1.59
CA ILE A 91 14.16 5.80 -1.29
C ILE A 91 12.64 5.51 -1.34
N THR A 92 11.82 6.44 -0.83
CA THR A 92 10.37 6.23 -0.76
C THR A 92 9.69 6.62 -2.06
N VAL A 93 9.01 5.67 -2.69
CA VAL A 93 8.25 5.93 -3.92
C VAL A 93 6.91 6.57 -3.62
N THR A 94 6.17 6.02 -2.68
CA THR A 94 4.85 6.50 -2.23
C THR A 94 4.51 5.88 -0.89
N SER A 95 3.32 6.16 -0.35
CA SER A 95 2.78 5.51 0.84
C SER A 95 1.31 5.15 0.63
N ALA A 96 0.93 3.92 0.99
CA ALA A 96 -0.47 3.53 1.03
C ALA A 96 -1.11 4.09 2.31
N MET A 97 -1.77 5.22 2.20
CA MET A 97 -2.28 5.99 3.33
C MET A 97 -3.70 5.59 3.72
N LYS A 98 -3.98 5.72 5.01
CA LYS A 98 -5.34 5.78 5.54
C LYS A 98 -5.80 7.24 5.56
N GLY A 99 -6.97 7.51 5.03
CA GLY A 99 -7.62 8.82 5.11
C GLY A 99 -8.16 9.06 6.52
N LEU A 100 -7.29 9.21 7.52
CA LEU A 100 -7.68 9.31 8.94
C LEU A 100 -8.57 10.51 9.21
N ALA A 101 -8.24 11.67 8.66
CA ALA A 101 -9.02 12.89 8.86
C ALA A 101 -10.44 12.79 8.25
N PRO A 102 -10.64 12.44 6.97
CA PRO A 102 -11.98 12.26 6.43
C PRO A 102 -12.74 11.14 7.13
N THR A 103 -12.11 10.00 7.42
CA THR A 103 -12.76 8.89 8.14
C THR A 103 -13.30 9.34 9.50
N THR A 104 -12.48 10.01 10.29
CA THR A 104 -12.88 10.49 11.63
C THR A 104 -14.00 11.50 11.53
N LYS A 105 -13.84 12.50 10.66
CA LYS A 105 -14.84 13.57 10.45
C LYS A 105 -16.20 13.00 10.01
N ASP A 106 -16.20 12.14 9.01
CA ASP A 106 -17.44 11.62 8.43
C ASP A 106 -18.14 10.65 9.38
N THR A 107 -17.38 9.79 10.07
CA THR A 107 -17.93 8.88 11.09
C THR A 107 -18.54 9.65 12.26
N LEU A 108 -17.86 10.67 12.80
CA LEU A 108 -18.39 11.49 13.88
C LEU A 108 -19.63 12.27 13.45
N LYS A 109 -19.60 12.83 12.23
CA LYS A 109 -20.77 13.51 11.68
C LYS A 109 -21.97 12.58 11.56
N ASP A 110 -21.78 11.38 11.04
CA ASP A 110 -22.85 10.41 10.86
C ASP A 110 -23.42 9.95 12.21
N ILE A 111 -22.55 9.68 13.20
CA ILE A 111 -22.98 9.27 14.54
C ILE A 111 -23.69 10.40 15.29
N ILE A 112 -23.09 11.61 15.31
CA ILE A 112 -23.54 12.69 16.21
C ILE A 112 -24.65 13.51 15.58
N LEU A 113 -24.53 13.87 14.28
CA LEU A 113 -25.50 14.76 13.64
C LEU A 113 -26.65 14.00 13.00
N ASN A 114 -26.42 12.76 12.55
CA ASN A 114 -27.43 11.96 11.87
C ASN A 114 -28.01 10.84 12.75
N ASP A 115 -27.57 10.74 14.01
CA ASP A 115 -28.01 9.72 15.00
C ASP A 115 -27.89 8.28 14.49
N ASN A 116 -26.83 7.99 13.74
CA ASN A 116 -26.62 6.70 13.04
C ASN A 116 -25.68 5.73 13.79
N TRP A 117 -25.58 5.81 15.13
CA TRP A 117 -24.74 4.90 15.92
C TRP A 117 -24.99 3.41 15.60
N LYS A 118 -26.22 3.02 15.34
CA LYS A 118 -26.62 1.65 14.97
C LYS A 118 -25.88 1.09 13.75
N ASN A 119 -25.36 1.96 12.88
CA ASN A 119 -24.59 1.55 11.71
C ASN A 119 -23.19 1.05 12.06
N TYR A 120 -22.68 1.44 13.23
CA TYR A 120 -21.30 1.19 13.68
C TYR A 120 -21.24 0.24 14.88
N ALA A 121 -22.21 0.29 15.78
CA ALA A 121 -22.20 -0.44 17.04
C ALA A 121 -22.00 -1.95 16.84
N GLY A 122 -20.91 -2.49 17.41
CA GLY A 122 -20.56 -3.91 17.33
C GLY A 122 -20.20 -4.41 15.94
N LYS A 123 -19.89 -3.53 14.97
CA LYS A 123 -19.58 -3.90 13.59
C LYS A 123 -18.14 -3.57 13.22
N ILE A 124 -17.58 -4.39 12.32
CA ILE A 124 -16.38 -4.06 11.55
C ILE A 124 -16.86 -3.47 10.23
N VAL A 125 -16.51 -2.21 9.96
CA VAL A 125 -16.89 -1.50 8.74
C VAL A 125 -15.68 -1.39 7.83
N ASN A 126 -15.79 -1.93 6.62
CA ASN A 126 -14.77 -1.76 5.59
C ASN A 126 -15.01 -0.43 4.88
N LEU A 127 -14.03 0.46 4.95
CA LEU A 127 -14.07 1.77 4.34
C LEU A 127 -13.16 1.81 3.10
N GLY A 128 -13.58 2.54 2.08
CA GLY A 128 -12.86 2.61 0.81
C GLY A 128 -12.96 3.98 0.15
N LEU A 129 -13.45 4.02 -1.08
CA LEU A 129 -13.61 5.25 -1.84
C LEU A 129 -14.99 5.86 -1.61
N VAL A 130 -15.01 7.17 -1.40
CA VAL A 130 -16.24 8.00 -1.24
C VAL A 130 -16.30 9.09 -2.31
N SER A 131 -15.22 9.30 -3.08
CA SER A 131 -15.14 10.27 -4.15
C SER A 131 -14.38 9.69 -5.35
N GLY A 132 -14.96 9.79 -6.54
CA GLY A 132 -14.29 9.48 -7.79
C GLY A 132 -13.57 10.69 -8.41
N SER A 133 -13.80 11.91 -7.91
CA SER A 133 -13.21 13.14 -8.45
C SER A 133 -12.09 13.71 -7.62
N ASP A 134 -12.12 13.53 -6.31
CA ASP A 134 -11.11 14.02 -5.38
C ASP A 134 -10.55 12.88 -4.52
N PRO A 135 -9.36 12.36 -4.86
CA PRO A 135 -8.73 11.29 -4.09
C PRO A 135 -8.47 11.61 -2.62
N THR A 136 -8.33 12.90 -2.26
CA THR A 136 -8.01 13.32 -0.90
C THR A 136 -9.18 13.19 0.09
N LEU A 137 -10.40 13.00 -0.42
CA LEU A 137 -11.59 12.75 0.39
C LEU A 137 -11.77 11.27 0.74
N ASN A 138 -11.04 10.38 0.09
CA ASN A 138 -11.20 8.93 0.25
C ASN A 138 -10.57 8.44 1.56
N TYR A 139 -11.07 7.31 2.06
CA TYR A 139 -10.53 6.67 3.28
C TYR A 139 -9.28 5.83 3.01
N VAL A 140 -8.96 5.61 1.73
CA VAL A 140 -7.69 5.06 1.24
C VAL A 140 -7.10 6.03 0.23
N GLN A 141 -5.81 6.34 0.37
CA GLN A 141 -5.15 7.42 -0.37
C GLN A 141 -3.69 7.07 -0.66
N ILE A 142 -3.08 7.83 -1.56
CA ILE A 142 -1.62 8.00 -1.63
C ILE A 142 -1.28 9.50 -1.54
N PRO A 143 -0.08 9.89 -1.09
CA PRO A 143 0.31 11.29 -1.01
C PRO A 143 0.58 11.83 -2.41
N MET A 144 -0.29 12.75 -2.87
CA MET A 144 -0.22 13.27 -4.24
C MET A 144 1.07 14.08 -4.51
N GLU A 145 1.54 14.83 -3.52
CA GLU A 145 2.67 15.74 -3.67
C GLU A 145 4.03 15.03 -3.55
N SER A 146 4.14 14.02 -2.70
CA SER A 146 5.42 13.37 -2.39
C SER A 146 5.64 12.06 -3.16
N THR A 147 4.63 11.53 -3.84
CA THR A 147 4.75 10.34 -4.69
C THR A 147 5.72 10.58 -5.85
N GLN A 148 6.62 9.63 -6.08
CA GLN A 148 7.49 9.62 -7.25
C GLN A 148 6.68 9.12 -8.46
N TRP A 149 6.13 10.04 -9.21
CA TRP A 149 5.37 9.72 -10.42
C TRP A 149 6.29 9.24 -11.54
N ALA A 150 5.85 8.25 -12.30
CA ALA A 150 6.56 7.76 -13.47
C ALA A 150 6.17 8.61 -14.69
N GLU A 151 6.81 9.77 -14.86
CA GLU A 151 6.50 10.71 -15.94
C GLU A 151 6.49 10.00 -17.31
N GLY A 152 5.46 10.31 -18.10
CA GLY A 152 5.24 9.69 -19.40
C GLY A 152 4.72 8.24 -19.38
N LYS A 153 4.54 7.65 -18.17
CA LYS A 153 4.01 6.29 -18.01
C LYS A 153 2.81 6.24 -17.06
N PHE A 154 2.94 6.82 -15.87
CA PHE A 154 1.87 6.88 -14.87
C PHE A 154 1.96 8.18 -14.08
N THR A 155 1.00 9.06 -14.28
CA THR A 155 0.97 10.42 -13.75
C THR A 155 -0.10 10.58 -12.67
N GLN A 156 -0.16 11.77 -12.05
CA GLN A 156 -1.26 12.13 -11.15
C GLN A 156 -2.63 12.02 -11.83
N ASN A 157 -2.74 12.35 -13.11
CA ASN A 157 -4.00 12.27 -13.84
C ASN A 157 -4.41 10.82 -14.09
N ASP A 158 -3.46 9.93 -14.36
CA ASP A 158 -3.73 8.50 -14.49
C ASP A 158 -4.20 7.90 -13.15
N TYR A 159 -3.59 8.31 -12.05
CA TYR A 159 -4.06 7.91 -10.72
C TYR A 159 -5.49 8.41 -10.42
N LYS A 160 -5.81 9.67 -10.75
CA LYS A 160 -7.17 10.20 -10.60
C LYS A 160 -8.17 9.44 -11.47
N ALA A 161 -7.79 9.09 -12.69
CA ALA A 161 -8.61 8.27 -13.58
C ALA A 161 -8.84 6.85 -13.02
N LEU A 162 -7.79 6.23 -12.45
CA LEU A 162 -7.89 4.94 -11.77
C LEU A 162 -8.84 5.01 -10.56
N VAL A 163 -8.69 6.02 -9.70
CA VAL A 163 -9.58 6.23 -8.54
C VAL A 163 -11.03 6.39 -9.00
N LYS A 164 -11.26 7.15 -10.07
CA LYS A 164 -12.60 7.28 -10.64
C LYS A 164 -13.15 5.94 -11.15
N ALA A 165 -12.36 5.17 -11.87
CA ALA A 165 -12.75 3.86 -12.38
C ALA A 165 -13.07 2.86 -11.25
N MET A 166 -12.31 2.90 -10.15
CA MET A 166 -12.60 2.12 -8.95
C MET A 166 -13.88 2.58 -8.24
N PHE A 167 -14.09 3.89 -8.13
CA PHE A 167 -15.31 4.46 -7.54
C PHE A 167 -16.55 4.11 -8.34
N ASP A 168 -16.49 4.16 -9.67
CA ASP A 168 -17.57 3.79 -10.59
C ASP A 168 -17.76 2.26 -10.67
N GLY A 169 -16.89 1.46 -10.04
CA GLY A 169 -16.96 -0.01 -10.02
C GLY A 169 -16.50 -0.69 -11.31
N THR A 170 -15.87 0.04 -12.24
CA THR A 170 -15.27 -0.49 -13.47
C THR A 170 -14.01 -1.30 -13.14
N VAL A 171 -13.18 -0.79 -12.22
CA VAL A 171 -12.06 -1.51 -11.62
C VAL A 171 -12.49 -1.99 -10.23
N LYS A 172 -12.34 -3.28 -9.98
CA LYS A 172 -12.75 -3.91 -8.71
C LYS A 172 -11.55 -4.50 -8.00
N VAL A 173 -11.50 -4.31 -6.68
CA VAL A 173 -10.52 -4.93 -5.79
C VAL A 173 -11.28 -5.76 -4.75
N SER A 174 -10.88 -7.01 -4.58
CA SER A 174 -11.46 -7.88 -3.54
C SER A 174 -10.86 -7.54 -2.18
N ASN A 175 -11.70 -7.51 -1.15
CA ASN A 175 -11.29 -7.44 0.26
C ASN A 175 -11.27 -8.81 0.94
N ASP A 176 -11.40 -9.91 0.18
CA ASP A 176 -11.27 -11.26 0.71
C ASP A 176 -9.82 -11.52 1.13
N THR A 177 -9.65 -11.98 2.36
CA THR A 177 -8.35 -12.30 2.95
C THR A 177 -8.18 -13.78 3.27
N LYS A 178 -9.09 -14.65 2.81
CA LYS A 178 -9.07 -16.08 3.12
C LYS A 178 -7.96 -16.84 2.38
N ALA A 179 -7.63 -16.39 1.18
CA ALA A 179 -6.61 -17.01 0.35
C ALA A 179 -5.84 -15.95 -0.46
N MET A 180 -4.61 -16.28 -0.84
CA MET A 180 -3.81 -15.49 -1.76
C MET A 180 -4.61 -15.25 -3.06
N PRO A 181 -4.69 -14.01 -3.56
CA PRO A 181 -5.37 -13.72 -4.82
C PRO A 181 -4.78 -14.53 -5.99
N THR A 182 -5.64 -15.03 -6.86
CA THR A 182 -5.21 -15.63 -8.12
C THR A 182 -4.67 -14.55 -9.05
N THR A 183 -3.50 -14.78 -9.60
CA THR A 183 -2.79 -13.86 -10.49
C THR A 183 -2.60 -14.47 -11.88
N THR A 184 -2.41 -13.63 -12.89
CA THR A 184 -2.18 -14.03 -14.29
C THR A 184 -0.78 -13.66 -14.78
N ASN A 185 -0.33 -12.46 -14.44
CA ASN A 185 0.96 -11.93 -14.87
C ASN A 185 1.96 -11.77 -13.70
N VAL A 186 1.56 -12.17 -12.50
CA VAL A 186 2.43 -12.14 -11.31
C VAL A 186 2.67 -13.56 -10.81
N THR A 187 3.94 -13.91 -10.63
CA THR A 187 4.33 -15.13 -9.91
C THR A 187 4.54 -14.76 -8.44
N VAL A 188 3.66 -15.22 -7.57
CA VAL A 188 3.77 -14.95 -6.13
C VAL A 188 4.55 -16.07 -5.44
N SER A 189 5.67 -15.71 -4.82
CA SER A 189 6.43 -16.58 -3.91
C SER A 189 6.00 -16.27 -2.47
N ASP A 190 5.02 -17.01 -1.97
CA ASP A 190 4.61 -16.91 -0.56
C ASP A 190 5.61 -17.66 0.33
N GLN A 191 6.30 -16.91 1.17
CA GLN A 191 7.36 -17.41 2.04
C GLN A 191 6.91 -17.56 3.50
N GLY A 192 5.60 -17.51 3.73
CA GLY A 192 5.01 -17.74 5.06
C GLY A 192 5.35 -16.64 6.07
N ASN A 193 5.75 -17.05 7.27
CA ASN A 193 6.08 -16.14 8.37
C ASN A 193 7.59 -16.02 8.53
N ILE A 194 8.09 -14.82 8.86
CA ILE A 194 9.50 -14.61 9.22
C ILE A 194 9.80 -15.25 10.59
N LYS A 195 8.86 -15.08 11.51
CA LYS A 195 8.90 -15.71 12.83
C LYS A 195 7.89 -16.84 12.82
N GLY A 196 8.38 -18.06 12.90
CA GLY A 196 7.55 -19.28 12.94
C GLY A 196 6.65 -19.37 14.17
#